data_58fdbf22ffa4461a27a4d8b5dba827b3
#
_entry.id   58fdbf22ffa4461a27a4d8b5dba827b3
#
_cell.length_a   1.000
_cell.length_b   1.000
_cell.length_c   1.000
_cell.angle_alpha   90.00
_cell.angle_beta   90.00
_cell.angle_gamma   90.00
#
_symmetry.space_group_name_H-M   'P 1'
#
loop_
_entity.id
_entity.type
_entity.pdbx_description
1 polymer ?
#
loop_
_entity_poly.entity_id
_entity_poly.type
_entity_poly.pdbx_seq_one_letter_code
_entity_poly.pdbx_strand_id
1 'polypeptide(L)'
;MPKRYLLALIYFGRSLAILYFLMAPASPANALIFGAAIGLLWLSTVPPTSGLVILMFGPRYMAMLYGFAFFSHQLGGFLGVYLGGSLYEMTGSYIVVWWLSIALGIISALINLPISETAVVRPVPANA
;
A
#
# COMPACT_ATOMS: atom_id res chain seq x y z
N MET A 1 2.54 15.49 10.84
CA MET A 1 1.37 14.65 10.54
C MET A 1 1.71 13.20 10.90
N PRO A 2 0.86 12.47 11.64
CA PRO A 2 1.11 11.06 11.96
C PRO A 2 1.23 10.22 10.69
N LYS A 3 2.23 9.32 10.64
CA LYS A 3 2.54 8.52 9.44
C LYS A 3 1.43 7.55 9.05
N ARG A 4 0.66 7.08 10.05
CA ARG A 4 -0.52 6.23 9.85
C ARG A 4 -1.60 6.91 8.99
N TYR A 5 -1.88 8.19 9.25
CA TYR A 5 -2.85 8.94 8.45
C TYR A 5 -2.34 9.22 7.05
N LEU A 6 -1.03 9.45 6.91
CA LEU A 6 -0.42 9.62 5.60
C LEU A 6 -0.54 8.34 4.77
N LEU A 7 -0.26 7.18 5.35
CA LEU A 7 -0.44 5.88 4.68
C LEU A 7 -1.90 5.63 4.33
N ALA A 8 -2.83 5.86 5.26
CA ALA A 8 -4.26 5.71 5.00
C ALA A 8 -4.72 6.60 3.85
N LEU A 9 -4.26 7.86 3.82
CA LEU A 9 -4.57 8.81 2.75
C LEU A 9 -4.01 8.35 1.39
N ILE A 10 -2.79 7.82 1.36
CA ILE A 10 -2.17 7.31 0.14
C ILE A 10 -2.97 6.11 -0.41
N TYR A 11 -3.31 5.14 0.43
CA TYR A 11 -4.09 3.97 -0.01
C TYR A 11 -5.51 4.35 -0.44
N PHE A 12 -6.14 5.26 0.27
CA PHE A 12 -7.45 5.80 -0.13
C PHE A 12 -7.37 6.57 -1.45
N GLY A 13 -6.35 7.42 -1.61
CA GLY A 13 -6.10 8.14 -2.86
C GLY A 13 -5.87 7.21 -4.05
N ARG A 14 -5.20 6.08 -3.84
CA ARG A 14 -5.05 5.03 -4.88
C ARG A 14 -6.38 4.44 -5.29
N SER A 15 -7.25 4.14 -4.34
CA SER A 15 -8.60 3.62 -4.62
C SER A 15 -9.42 4.63 -5.41
N LEU A 16 -9.33 5.92 -5.08
CA LEU A 16 -9.99 6.99 -5.83
C LEU A 16 -9.42 7.14 -7.25
N ALA A 17 -8.10 7.04 -7.42
CA ALA A 17 -7.48 7.10 -8.74
C ALA A 17 -7.93 5.94 -9.64
N ILE A 18 -8.06 4.74 -9.11
CA ILE A 18 -8.57 3.58 -9.83
C ILE A 18 -10.06 3.79 -10.19
N LEU A 19 -10.87 4.25 -9.24
CA LEU A 19 -12.28 4.54 -9.47
C LEU A 19 -12.46 5.61 -10.56
N TYR A 20 -11.69 6.69 -10.50
CA TYR A 20 -11.68 7.70 -11.55
C TYR A 20 -11.37 7.10 -12.91
N PHE A 21 -10.34 6.26 -13.01
CA PHE A 21 -9.94 5.64 -14.28
C PHE A 21 -11.03 4.73 -14.84
N LEU A 22 -11.77 4.00 -13.97
CA LEU A 22 -12.88 3.17 -14.40
C LEU A 22 -14.08 3.95 -14.94
N MET A 23 -14.33 5.13 -14.37
CA MET A 23 -15.48 5.98 -14.74
C MET A 23 -15.16 6.97 -15.84
N ALA A 24 -13.89 7.29 -16.06
CA ALA A 24 -13.46 8.25 -17.07
C ALA A 24 -13.54 7.64 -18.49
N PRO A 25 -13.85 8.45 -19.51
CA PRO A 25 -13.83 7.98 -20.88
C PRO A 25 -12.41 7.55 -21.29
N ALA A 26 -12.30 6.50 -22.09
CA ALA A 26 -11.02 5.99 -22.58
C ALA A 26 -10.35 7.06 -23.47
N SER A 27 -9.29 7.68 -22.95
CA SER A 27 -8.48 8.65 -23.70
C SER A 27 -7.01 8.56 -23.27
N PRO A 28 -6.06 8.88 -24.16
CA PRO A 28 -4.64 8.93 -23.81
C PRO A 28 -4.34 9.87 -22.64
N ALA A 29 -5.04 11.00 -22.56
CA ALA A 29 -4.88 11.97 -21.47
C ALA A 29 -5.27 11.37 -20.11
N ASN A 30 -6.42 10.69 -20.04
CA ASN A 30 -6.87 10.03 -18.82
C ASN A 30 -5.93 8.89 -18.39
N ALA A 31 -5.38 8.13 -19.34
CA ALA A 31 -4.38 7.10 -19.07
C ALA A 31 -3.09 7.70 -18.49
N LEU A 32 -2.62 8.83 -19.01
CA LEU A 32 -1.43 9.54 -18.50
C LEU A 32 -1.68 10.10 -17.10
N ILE A 33 -2.82 10.72 -16.86
CA ILE A 33 -3.20 11.26 -15.54
C ILE A 33 -3.25 10.11 -14.50
N PHE A 34 -3.90 9.01 -14.84
CA PHE A 34 -3.97 7.83 -14.00
C PHE A 34 -2.58 7.26 -13.69
N GLY A 35 -1.75 7.08 -14.73
CA GLY A 35 -0.39 6.57 -14.57
C GLY A 35 0.48 7.46 -13.68
N ALA A 36 0.40 8.78 -13.87
CA ALA A 36 1.10 9.74 -13.03
C ALA A 36 0.62 9.71 -11.56
N ALA A 37 -0.68 9.68 -11.35
CA ALA A 37 -1.28 9.62 -10.02
C ALA A 37 -0.90 8.32 -9.28
N ILE A 38 -1.05 7.18 -9.93
CA ILE A 38 -0.68 5.88 -9.34
C ILE A 38 0.82 5.78 -9.10
N GLY A 39 1.66 6.23 -10.04
CA GLY A 39 3.11 6.21 -9.88
C GLY A 39 3.57 7.06 -8.68
N LEU A 40 3.04 8.27 -8.54
CA LEU A 40 3.34 9.15 -7.42
C LEU A 40 2.90 8.52 -6.09
N LEU A 41 1.67 8.04 -6.01
CA LEU A 41 1.12 7.41 -4.80
C LEU A 41 1.83 6.09 -4.47
N TRP A 42 2.32 5.35 -5.47
CA TRP A 42 3.08 4.12 -5.25
C TRP A 42 4.41 4.40 -4.54
N LEU A 43 5.19 5.33 -5.06
CA LEU A 43 6.48 5.69 -4.47
C LEU A 43 6.32 6.35 -3.09
N SER A 44 5.22 7.07 -2.87
CA SER A 44 4.95 7.76 -1.61
C SER A 44 4.70 6.85 -0.40
N THR A 45 4.50 5.54 -0.59
CA THR A 45 4.31 4.59 0.54
C THR A 45 5.61 4.21 1.23
N VAL A 46 6.75 4.26 0.54
CA VAL A 46 8.05 3.80 1.05
C VAL A 46 8.55 4.63 2.24
N PRO A 47 8.63 5.98 2.15
CA PRO A 47 9.14 6.79 3.27
C PRO A 47 8.30 6.70 4.54
N PRO A 48 6.94 6.77 4.51
CA PRO A 48 6.14 6.63 5.71
C PRO A 48 6.26 5.25 6.35
N THR A 49 6.35 4.18 5.56
CA THR A 49 6.46 2.81 6.07
C THR A 49 7.80 2.59 6.77
N SER A 50 8.91 2.97 6.15
CA SER A 50 10.23 2.88 6.78
C SER A 50 10.33 3.77 8.02
N GLY A 51 9.75 4.99 7.95
CA GLY A 51 9.71 5.91 9.07
C GLY A 51 8.87 5.41 10.25
N LEU A 52 7.79 4.65 10.02
CA LEU A 52 7.02 3.99 11.08
C LEU A 52 7.85 2.90 11.77
N VAL A 53 8.52 2.06 10.99
CA VAL A 53 9.36 0.98 11.53
C VAL A 53 10.48 1.56 12.42
N ILE A 54 11.14 2.63 11.97
CA ILE A 54 12.18 3.29 12.76
C ILE A 54 11.61 3.90 14.05
N LEU A 55 10.46 4.56 13.95
CA LEU A 55 9.81 5.20 15.10
C LEU A 55 9.40 4.19 16.17
N MET A 56 8.84 3.05 15.75
CA MET A 56 8.29 2.05 16.68
C MET A 56 9.37 1.12 17.24
N PHE A 57 10.33 0.71 16.44
CA PHE A 57 11.28 -0.37 16.78
C PHE A 57 12.75 0.10 16.84
N GLY A 58 13.02 1.31 16.42
CA GLY A 58 14.36 1.88 16.36
C GLY A 58 15.15 1.46 15.11
N PRO A 59 16.28 2.15 14.82
CA PRO A 59 17.08 1.93 13.61
C PRO A 59 17.76 0.54 13.58
N ARG A 60 18.03 -0.05 14.76
CA ARG A 60 18.69 -1.37 14.87
C ARG A 60 17.90 -2.49 14.18
N TYR A 61 16.58 -2.45 14.23
CA TYR A 61 15.70 -3.50 13.69
C TYR A 61 15.07 -3.11 12.35
N MET A 62 15.36 -1.91 11.86
CA MET A 62 14.75 -1.35 10.66
C MET A 62 14.93 -2.26 9.44
N ALA A 63 16.16 -2.71 9.17
CA ALA A 63 16.44 -3.52 7.98
C ALA A 63 15.68 -4.86 8.00
N MET A 64 15.64 -5.53 9.16
CA MET A 64 14.95 -6.81 9.31
C MET A 64 13.44 -6.66 9.16
N LEU A 65 12.83 -5.74 9.90
CA LEU A 65 11.37 -5.55 9.91
C LEU A 65 10.87 -4.98 8.58
N TYR A 66 11.62 -4.02 8.01
CA TYR A 66 11.30 -3.51 6.68
C TYR A 66 11.47 -4.59 5.60
N GLY A 67 12.45 -5.49 5.75
CA GLY A 67 12.62 -6.66 4.89
C GLY A 67 11.41 -7.58 4.90
N PHE A 68 10.82 -7.86 6.07
CA PHE A 68 9.58 -8.63 6.17
C PHE A 68 8.39 -7.90 5.52
N ALA A 69 8.25 -6.60 5.74
CA ALA A 69 7.21 -5.81 5.11
C ALA A 69 7.37 -5.81 3.58
N PHE A 70 8.59 -5.69 3.08
CA PHE A 70 8.89 -5.75 1.66
C PHE A 70 8.65 -7.14 1.06
N PHE A 71 8.99 -8.20 1.79
CA PHE A 71 8.69 -9.57 1.37
C PHE A 71 7.18 -9.81 1.24
N SER A 72 6.39 -9.37 2.22
CA SER A 72 4.93 -9.49 2.14
C SER A 72 4.35 -8.68 0.97
N HIS A 73 4.93 -7.52 0.66
CA HIS A 73 4.58 -6.73 -0.51
C HIS A 73 4.86 -7.47 -1.82
N GLN A 74 6.01 -8.12 -1.93
CA GLN A 74 6.38 -8.93 -3.11
C GLN A 74 5.46 -10.13 -3.28
N LEU A 75 5.12 -10.81 -2.17
CA LEU A 75 4.15 -11.90 -2.19
C LEU A 75 2.77 -11.43 -2.66
N GLY A 76 2.31 -10.28 -2.16
CA GLY A 76 1.08 -9.63 -2.62
C GLY A 76 1.11 -9.27 -4.10
N GLY A 77 2.24 -8.77 -4.60
CA GLY A 77 2.45 -8.48 -6.01
C GLY A 77 2.36 -9.73 -6.89
N PHE A 78 3.01 -10.81 -6.46
CA PHE A 78 2.92 -12.10 -7.15
C PHE A 78 1.47 -12.61 -7.23
N LEU A 79 0.77 -12.63 -6.09
CA LEU A 79 -0.62 -13.06 -6.03
C LEU A 79 -1.54 -12.16 -6.88
N GLY A 80 -1.29 -10.85 -6.87
CA GLY A 80 -2.05 -9.88 -7.66
C GLY A 80 -1.93 -10.13 -9.17
N VAL A 81 -0.72 -10.37 -9.65
CA VAL A 81 -0.48 -10.69 -11.07
C VAL A 81 -1.13 -12.04 -11.44
N TYR A 82 -0.93 -13.05 -10.60
CA TYR A 82 -1.50 -14.38 -10.83
C TYR A 82 -3.04 -14.36 -10.85
N LEU A 83 -3.66 -13.74 -9.84
CA LEU A 83 -5.12 -13.62 -9.77
C LEU A 83 -5.65 -12.73 -10.89
N GLY A 84 -4.94 -11.65 -11.24
CA GLY A 84 -5.32 -10.78 -12.35
C GLY A 84 -5.38 -11.52 -13.67
N GLY A 85 -4.37 -12.33 -13.97
CA GLY A 85 -4.35 -13.18 -15.18
C GLY A 85 -5.47 -14.22 -15.16
N SER A 86 -5.61 -14.97 -14.07
CA SER A 86 -6.64 -16.00 -13.94
C SER A 86 -8.06 -15.45 -14.05
N LEU A 87 -8.34 -14.32 -13.41
CA LEU A 87 -9.65 -13.66 -13.50
C LEU A 87 -9.93 -13.15 -14.91
N TYR A 88 -8.91 -12.64 -15.58
CA TYR A 88 -9.07 -12.22 -16.97
C TYR A 88 -9.37 -13.41 -17.89
N GLU A 89 -8.67 -14.54 -17.73
CA GLU A 89 -8.95 -15.77 -18.51
C GLU A 89 -10.37 -16.29 -18.28
N MET A 90 -10.88 -16.19 -17.05
CA MET A 90 -12.23 -16.66 -16.71
C MET A 90 -13.34 -15.70 -17.16
N THR A 91 -13.12 -14.41 -17.12
CA THR A 91 -14.16 -13.39 -17.33
C THR A 91 -14.01 -12.62 -18.65
N GLY A 92 -12.84 -12.67 -19.29
CA GLY A 92 -12.53 -11.89 -20.49
C GLY A 92 -12.37 -10.38 -20.25
N SER A 93 -12.34 -9.94 -18.96
CA SER A 93 -12.28 -8.52 -18.60
C SER A 93 -11.49 -8.29 -17.32
N TYR A 94 -10.82 -7.13 -17.23
CA TYR A 94 -10.13 -6.67 -16.01
C TYR A 94 -11.05 -5.94 -15.03
N ILE A 95 -12.34 -5.78 -15.29
CA ILE A 95 -13.26 -5.02 -14.44
C ILE A 95 -13.30 -5.59 -13.03
N VAL A 96 -13.34 -6.91 -12.86
CA VAL A 96 -13.31 -7.58 -11.55
C VAL A 96 -12.02 -7.29 -10.81
N VAL A 97 -10.89 -7.29 -11.51
CA VAL A 97 -9.56 -6.98 -10.94
C VAL A 97 -9.51 -5.53 -10.44
N TRP A 98 -10.07 -4.60 -11.19
CA TRP A 98 -10.13 -3.19 -10.80
C TRP A 98 -10.98 -2.98 -9.54
N TRP A 99 -12.16 -3.58 -9.47
CA TRP A 99 -13.01 -3.51 -8.28
C TRP A 99 -12.37 -4.15 -7.06
N LEU A 100 -11.71 -5.30 -7.25
CA LEU A 100 -10.93 -5.95 -6.19
C LEU A 100 -9.81 -5.04 -5.69
N SER A 101 -9.11 -4.37 -6.60
CA SER A 101 -8.04 -3.42 -6.25
C SER A 101 -8.55 -2.22 -5.45
N ILE A 102 -9.72 -1.68 -5.79
CA ILE A 102 -10.39 -0.61 -5.02
C ILE A 102 -10.73 -1.11 -3.61
N ALA A 103 -11.35 -2.28 -3.49
CA ALA A 103 -11.72 -2.87 -2.21
C ALA A 103 -10.49 -3.09 -1.31
N LEU A 104 -9.43 -3.68 -1.85
CA LEU A 104 -8.16 -3.90 -1.14
C LEU A 104 -7.49 -2.58 -0.72
N GLY A 105 -7.55 -1.55 -1.57
CA GLY A 105 -7.03 -0.23 -1.24
C GLY A 105 -7.78 0.43 -0.08
N ILE A 106 -9.10 0.32 -0.04
CA ILE A 106 -9.93 0.82 1.07
C ILE A 106 -9.63 0.02 2.35
N ILE A 107 -9.58 -1.30 2.28
CA ILE A 107 -9.23 -2.16 3.42
C ILE A 107 -7.84 -1.78 3.96
N SER A 108 -6.87 -1.59 3.08
CA SER A 108 -5.52 -1.16 3.47
C SER A 108 -5.53 0.20 4.16
N ALA A 109 -6.32 1.17 3.66
CA ALA A 109 -6.48 2.46 4.31
C ALA A 109 -7.06 2.32 5.72
N LEU A 110 -8.09 1.50 5.89
CA LEU A 110 -8.74 1.26 7.19
C LEU A 110 -7.81 0.56 8.19
N ILE A 111 -7.02 -0.42 7.73
CA ILE A 111 -6.05 -1.14 8.59
C ILE A 111 -4.94 -0.19 9.09
N ASN A 112 -4.59 0.83 8.34
CA ASN A 112 -3.57 1.79 8.76
C ASN A 112 -4.06 2.78 9.84
N LEU A 113 -5.36 3.00 10.00
CA LEU A 113 -5.91 3.97 10.96
C LEU A 113 -5.63 3.61 12.43
N PRO A 114 -5.80 2.36 12.89
CA PRO A 114 -5.59 1.99 14.29
C PRO A 114 -4.13 1.81 14.69
N ILE A 115 -3.16 1.98 13.77
CA ILE A 115 -1.74 1.84 14.08
C ILE A 115 -1.34 2.87 15.16
N SER A 116 -0.80 2.38 16.27
CA SER A 116 -0.23 3.23 17.31
C SER A 116 1.22 3.58 16.96
N GLU A 117 1.52 4.88 16.86
CA GLU A 117 2.86 5.38 16.55
C GLU A 117 3.72 5.55 17.81
N THR A 118 3.56 4.67 18.79
CA THR A 118 4.35 4.68 20.01
C THR A 118 5.56 3.75 19.89
N ALA A 119 6.70 4.21 20.40
CA ALA A 119 7.90 3.38 20.47
C ALA A 119 7.66 2.16 21.38
N VAL A 120 8.07 0.99 20.93
CA VAL A 120 8.06 -0.22 21.75
C VAL A 120 9.15 -0.13 22.79
N VAL A 121 8.75 0.12 24.04
CA VAL A 121 9.68 0.14 25.18
C VAL A 121 10.08 -1.30 25.49
N ARG A 122 11.35 -1.62 25.30
CA ARG A 122 11.92 -2.90 25.73
C ARG A 122 12.53 -2.74 27.10
N PRO A 123 12.23 -3.62 28.08
CA PRO A 123 12.96 -3.62 29.33
C PRO A 123 14.43 -3.89 29.05
N VAL A 124 15.30 -2.98 29.47
CA VAL A 124 16.74 -3.21 29.44
C VAL A 124 17.01 -4.28 30.52
N PRO A 125 17.70 -5.40 30.20
CA PRO A 125 18.10 -6.35 31.23
C PRO A 125 18.95 -5.61 32.27
N ALA A 126 18.63 -5.79 33.55
CA ALA A 126 19.30 -5.12 34.64
C ALA A 126 20.81 -5.45 34.76
N ASN A 127 21.33 -6.34 33.91
CA ASN A 127 22.68 -6.91 33.96
C ASN A 127 23.46 -6.72 32.64
N ALA A 128 23.24 -5.60 31.93
CA ALA A 128 24.05 -5.26 30.77
C ALA A 128 25.01 -4.13 31.10
#